data_9b815a9f8721b5c1392a5ea8a7194e42
#
_entry.id   9b815a9f8721b5c1392a5ea8a7194e42
#
_cell.length_a   1.000
_cell.length_b   1.000
_cell.length_c   1.000
_cell.angle_alpha   90.00
_cell.angle_beta   90.00
_cell.angle_gamma   90.00
#
_symmetry.space_group_name_H-M   'P 1'
#
loop_
_entity.id
_entity.type
_entity.pdbx_description
1 polymer ?
#
loop_
_entity_poly.entity_id
_entity_poly.type
_entity_poly.pdbx_seq_one_letter_code
_entity_poly.pdbx_strand_id
1 'polypeptide(L)'
;MKNTPELVVEQRYQMHMWGVGQRDSLKRIGQPEEANKIYVATSFHHDHGQGLDCYGVGASLGCGAPSLMKDGTLLFPYCYKTYRILDNGPLRFTVELTYNTTDDGVTEHRLISLDRGSHFNRITVWYDGIKEPVSFATGVVLHSENHLLFDKHYVLYADPTDNPQVHQSQIYVGTLFPNGVDETLIQKGELNHGLGLVHNYLGQSYTYYFGSAWSGYDVCTMAQWQLTANEYLQNLGKPLEVTLNFEN
;
A
#
# COMPACT_ATOMS: atom_id res chain seq x y z
N MET A 1 -9.71 -0.48 -4.90
CA MET A 1 -10.03 0.64 -5.81
C MET A 1 -10.60 0.09 -7.11
N LYS A 2 -11.78 0.53 -7.55
CA LYS A 2 -12.16 0.31 -8.95
C LYS A 2 -11.08 0.90 -9.82
N ASN A 3 -10.65 0.20 -10.88
CA ASN A 3 -9.83 0.77 -11.94
C ASN A 3 -10.60 1.91 -12.60
N THR A 4 -10.57 3.09 -11.99
CA THR A 4 -11.06 4.31 -12.62
C THR A 4 -10.09 4.67 -13.74
N PRO A 5 -10.58 5.11 -14.89
CA PRO A 5 -9.70 5.60 -15.95
C PRO A 5 -8.72 6.63 -15.40
N GLU A 6 -7.46 6.56 -15.81
CA GLU A 6 -6.35 7.41 -15.37
C GLU A 6 -6.73 8.90 -15.31
N LEU A 7 -7.48 9.37 -16.30
CA LEU A 7 -8.01 10.73 -16.35
C LEU A 7 -8.92 11.08 -15.14
N VAL A 8 -9.73 10.15 -14.66
CA VAL A 8 -10.62 10.38 -13.51
C VAL A 8 -9.82 10.48 -12.21
N VAL A 9 -8.80 9.66 -12.04
CA VAL A 9 -7.90 9.71 -10.88
C VAL A 9 -7.17 11.05 -10.84
N GLU A 10 -6.61 11.49 -11.96
CA GLU A 10 -5.93 12.78 -12.06
C GLU A 10 -6.86 13.96 -11.79
N GLN A 11 -8.04 13.98 -12.38
CA GLN A 11 -9.05 15.03 -12.14
C GLN A 11 -9.48 15.06 -10.66
N ARG A 12 -9.65 13.91 -10.02
CA ARG A 12 -9.99 13.82 -8.61
C ARG A 12 -8.87 14.34 -7.73
N TYR A 13 -7.63 14.00 -8.02
CA TYR A 13 -6.47 14.54 -7.32
C TYR A 13 -6.37 16.07 -7.46
N GLN A 14 -6.49 16.59 -8.66
CA GLN A 14 -6.47 18.04 -8.90
C GLN A 14 -7.59 18.75 -8.16
N MET A 15 -8.81 18.20 -8.18
CA MET A 15 -9.96 18.73 -7.44
C MET A 15 -9.70 18.71 -5.91
N HIS A 16 -9.15 17.63 -5.39
CA HIS A 16 -8.77 17.53 -3.98
C HIS A 16 -7.74 18.62 -3.61
N MET A 17 -6.66 18.76 -4.36
CA MET A 17 -5.61 19.74 -4.11
C MET A 17 -6.14 21.17 -4.19
N TRP A 18 -7.01 21.46 -5.14
CA TRP A 18 -7.71 22.75 -5.21
C TRP A 18 -8.56 22.99 -3.96
N GLY A 19 -9.35 22.00 -3.53
CA GLY A 19 -10.19 22.07 -2.34
C GLY A 19 -9.39 22.29 -1.06
N VAL A 20 -8.24 21.65 -0.92
CA VAL A 20 -7.30 21.88 0.20
C VAL A 20 -6.84 23.34 0.22
N GLY A 21 -6.43 23.89 -0.93
CA GLY A 21 -6.02 25.29 -1.02
C GLY A 21 -7.12 26.27 -0.66
N GLN A 22 -8.37 26.02 -1.12
CA GLN A 22 -9.53 26.84 -0.76
C GLN A 22 -9.87 26.72 0.73
N ARG A 23 -9.88 25.52 1.28
CA ARG A 23 -10.09 25.26 2.71
C ARG A 23 -9.12 26.07 3.58
N ASP A 24 -7.84 26.01 3.26
CA ASP A 24 -6.80 26.69 4.04
C ASP A 24 -6.93 28.22 3.93
N SER A 25 -7.32 28.73 2.76
CA SER A 25 -7.59 30.16 2.55
C SER A 25 -8.78 30.64 3.38
N LEU A 26 -9.90 29.89 3.35
CA LEU A 26 -11.11 30.23 4.11
C LEU A 26 -10.89 30.13 5.62
N LYS A 27 -10.11 29.17 6.11
CA LYS A 27 -9.73 29.07 7.52
C LYS A 27 -8.96 30.31 7.99
N ARG A 28 -8.02 30.82 7.17
CA ARG A 28 -7.24 32.03 7.49
C ARG A 28 -8.10 33.29 7.63
N ILE A 29 -9.21 33.37 6.91
CA ILE A 29 -10.14 34.51 6.98
C ILE A 29 -11.34 34.24 7.92
N GLY A 30 -11.27 33.21 8.75
CA GLY A 30 -12.27 32.94 9.79
C GLY A 30 -13.58 32.33 9.30
N GLN A 31 -13.58 31.61 8.18
CA GLN A 31 -14.75 30.94 7.61
C GLN A 31 -14.61 29.40 7.66
N PRO A 32 -14.51 28.77 8.84
CA PRO A 32 -14.24 27.33 8.97
C PRO A 32 -15.37 26.42 8.46
N GLU A 33 -16.63 26.87 8.57
CA GLU A 33 -17.77 26.08 8.09
C GLU A 33 -17.77 25.96 6.57
N GLU A 34 -17.54 27.07 5.87
CA GLU A 34 -17.46 27.08 4.40
C GLU A 34 -16.22 26.32 3.92
N ALA A 35 -15.11 26.47 4.63
CA ALA A 35 -13.90 25.69 4.38
C ALA A 35 -14.17 24.17 4.45
N ASN A 36 -14.95 23.73 5.44
CA ASN A 36 -15.31 22.32 5.60
C ASN A 36 -16.23 21.83 4.48
N LYS A 37 -17.22 22.62 4.06
CA LYS A 37 -18.11 22.26 2.94
C LYS A 37 -17.33 22.04 1.65
N ILE A 38 -16.41 22.94 1.32
CA ILE A 38 -15.57 22.80 0.12
C ILE A 38 -14.68 21.55 0.23
N TYR A 39 -14.07 21.31 1.39
CA TYR A 39 -13.24 20.14 1.59
C TYR A 39 -14.01 18.84 1.40
N VAL A 40 -15.18 18.70 2.04
CA VAL A 40 -16.05 17.52 1.87
C VAL A 40 -16.45 17.32 0.41
N ALA A 41 -16.79 18.37 -0.31
CA ALA A 41 -17.22 18.28 -1.70
C ALA A 41 -16.09 17.90 -2.69
N THR A 42 -14.83 18.14 -2.34
CA THR A 42 -13.69 17.97 -3.26
C THR A 42 -12.71 16.88 -2.86
N SER A 43 -12.72 16.46 -1.57
CA SER A 43 -11.76 15.52 -1.04
C SER A 43 -12.01 14.10 -1.54
N PHE A 44 -10.95 13.37 -1.91
CA PHE A 44 -11.01 11.94 -2.16
C PHE A 44 -11.07 11.10 -0.87
N HIS A 45 -10.99 11.73 0.30
CA HIS A 45 -11.29 11.10 1.60
C HIS A 45 -12.79 10.98 1.87
N HIS A 46 -13.64 11.46 0.95
CA HIS A 46 -15.09 11.28 0.97
C HIS A 46 -15.53 10.50 -0.26
N ASP A 47 -16.51 9.59 -0.07
CA ASP A 47 -17.06 8.83 -1.19
C ASP A 47 -17.94 9.71 -2.08
N HIS A 48 -17.61 9.75 -3.36
CA HIS A 48 -18.38 10.42 -4.42
C HIS A 48 -18.91 9.39 -5.44
N GLY A 49 -19.19 8.16 -4.99
CA GLY A 49 -19.67 7.06 -5.82
C GLY A 49 -18.55 6.25 -6.51
N GLN A 50 -17.30 6.48 -6.14
CA GLN A 50 -16.12 5.82 -6.72
C GLN A 50 -15.20 5.20 -5.67
N GLY A 51 -15.62 5.17 -4.41
CA GLY A 51 -14.81 4.79 -3.27
C GLY A 51 -14.15 6.00 -2.62
N LEU A 52 -13.35 5.75 -1.61
CA LEU A 52 -12.64 6.77 -0.85
C LEU A 52 -11.29 6.26 -0.37
N ASP A 53 -10.41 7.20 -0.01
CA ASP A 53 -9.20 6.95 0.75
C ASP A 53 -9.42 7.44 2.19
N CYS A 54 -9.59 6.53 3.13
CA CYS A 54 -9.77 6.81 4.55
C CYS A 54 -8.76 6.08 5.46
N TYR A 55 -7.65 5.63 4.88
CA TYR A 55 -6.55 5.02 5.61
C TYR A 55 -5.42 6.02 5.79
N GLY A 56 -5.37 6.67 6.95
CA GLY A 56 -4.37 7.67 7.27
C GLY A 56 -3.01 7.02 7.56
N VAL A 57 -2.02 7.23 6.71
CA VAL A 57 -0.74 6.51 6.80
C VAL A 57 0.40 7.34 7.41
N GLY A 58 0.34 8.69 7.31
CA GLY A 58 1.41 9.55 7.82
C GLY A 58 2.79 9.19 7.26
N ALA A 59 3.83 9.46 8.05
CA ALA A 59 5.21 9.06 7.76
C ALA A 59 5.45 7.62 8.26
N SER A 60 4.93 6.63 7.54
CA SER A 60 4.95 5.21 7.92
C SER A 60 5.19 4.28 6.73
N LEU A 61 5.11 2.96 6.93
CA LEU A 61 5.09 1.98 5.85
C LEU A 61 3.76 1.99 5.07
N GLY A 62 2.74 2.70 5.55
CA GLY A 62 1.44 2.75 4.94
C GLY A 62 0.84 1.36 4.76
N CYS A 63 0.52 1.02 3.51
CA CYS A 63 0.09 -0.31 3.11
C CYS A 63 1.19 -0.97 2.27
N GLY A 64 2.17 -1.58 2.94
CA GLY A 64 3.14 -2.46 2.31
C GLY A 64 4.38 -1.80 1.70
N ALA A 65 4.79 -0.60 2.12
CA ALA A 65 6.10 -0.09 1.72
C ALA A 65 7.21 -0.96 2.34
N PRO A 66 8.32 -1.23 1.62
CA PRO A 66 9.49 -1.90 2.17
C PRO A 66 10.31 -0.94 3.04
N SER A 67 11.03 -1.51 3.98
CA SER A 67 12.03 -0.82 4.80
C SER A 67 13.15 -1.77 5.17
N LEU A 68 14.32 -1.23 5.44
CA LEU A 68 15.33 -1.93 6.23
C LEU A 68 15.08 -1.63 7.69
N MET A 69 15.38 -2.60 8.56
CA MET A 69 15.30 -2.42 10.00
C MET A 69 16.69 -2.65 10.61
N LYS A 70 17.17 -1.67 11.37
CA LYS A 70 18.44 -1.73 12.09
C LYS A 70 18.18 -1.37 13.55
N ASP A 71 18.65 -2.22 14.45
CA ASP A 71 18.49 -2.03 15.91
C ASP A 71 17.03 -1.73 16.33
N GLY A 72 16.08 -2.43 15.71
CA GLY A 72 14.64 -2.24 15.95
C GLY A 72 14.02 -0.98 15.34
N THR A 73 14.78 -0.20 14.59
CA THR A 73 14.31 1.04 13.95
C THR A 73 14.11 0.84 12.46
N LEU A 74 12.93 1.21 11.95
CA LEU A 74 12.63 1.24 10.52
C LEU A 74 13.34 2.42 9.84
N LEU A 75 13.99 2.14 8.72
CA LEU A 75 14.71 3.12 7.91
C LEU A 75 13.86 3.42 6.66
N PHE A 76 13.18 4.57 6.69
CA PHE A 76 12.34 4.98 5.58
C PHE A 76 13.16 5.63 4.48
N PRO A 77 13.07 5.15 3.22
CA PRO A 77 13.60 5.90 2.10
C PRO A 77 12.75 7.16 1.89
N TYR A 78 13.39 8.21 1.41
CA TYR A 78 12.67 9.40 0.94
C TYR A 78 11.92 9.07 -0.38
N CYS A 79 11.57 10.08 -1.17
CA CYS A 79 10.95 9.88 -2.46
C CYS A 79 11.93 9.19 -3.44
N TYR A 80 11.38 8.43 -4.40
CA TYR A 80 12.19 7.87 -5.48
C TYR A 80 12.87 8.98 -6.31
N LYS A 81 14.04 8.68 -6.85
CA LYS A 81 14.83 9.57 -7.69
C LYS A 81 14.41 9.50 -9.14
N THR A 82 14.25 8.28 -9.66
CA THR A 82 13.87 8.02 -11.04
C THR A 82 12.84 6.90 -11.12
N TYR A 83 12.07 6.90 -12.19
CA TYR A 83 11.17 5.80 -12.51
C TYR A 83 11.27 5.41 -13.98
N ARG A 84 10.89 4.18 -14.28
CA ARG A 84 10.76 3.65 -15.64
C ARG A 84 9.50 2.81 -15.74
N ILE A 85 8.59 3.19 -16.65
CA ILE A 85 7.42 2.38 -16.97
C ILE A 85 7.88 1.26 -17.89
N LEU A 86 7.67 0.01 -17.50
CA LEU A 86 8.05 -1.18 -18.23
C LEU A 86 6.89 -1.77 -19.01
N ASP A 87 5.66 -1.59 -18.48
CA ASP A 87 4.44 -2.13 -19.06
C ASP A 87 3.29 -1.18 -18.76
N ASN A 88 2.52 -0.82 -19.77
CA ASN A 88 1.36 0.06 -19.67
C ASN A 88 0.25 -0.48 -20.57
N GLY A 89 -0.14 -1.73 -20.33
CA GLY A 89 -1.17 -2.41 -21.09
C GLY A 89 -2.52 -2.42 -20.39
N PRO A 90 -3.59 -2.84 -21.08
CA PRO A 90 -4.93 -2.89 -20.51
C PRO A 90 -5.11 -3.95 -19.42
N LEU A 91 -4.19 -4.91 -19.31
CA LEU A 91 -4.22 -5.99 -18.33
C LEU A 91 -3.22 -5.82 -17.19
N ARG A 92 -2.10 -5.14 -17.45
CA ARG A 92 -1.03 -4.93 -16.48
C ARG A 92 -0.39 -3.56 -16.64
N PHE A 93 -0.07 -2.96 -15.51
CA PHE A 93 0.85 -1.84 -15.40
C PHE A 93 2.08 -2.28 -14.60
N THR A 94 3.28 -1.91 -15.06
CA THR A 94 4.53 -2.22 -14.34
C THR A 94 5.45 -1.01 -14.35
N VAL A 95 5.95 -0.63 -13.17
CA VAL A 95 6.89 0.47 -12.98
C VAL A 95 8.06 0.02 -12.13
N GLU A 96 9.26 0.45 -12.55
CA GLU A 96 10.49 0.33 -11.77
C GLU A 96 10.84 1.68 -11.16
N LEU A 97 11.16 1.68 -9.87
CA LEU A 97 11.55 2.86 -9.10
C LEU A 97 12.98 2.68 -8.60
N THR A 98 13.80 3.73 -8.72
CA THR A 98 15.13 3.80 -8.09
C THR A 98 15.15 4.97 -7.13
N TYR A 99 15.56 4.73 -5.91
CA TYR A 99 15.63 5.71 -4.82
C TYR A 99 16.99 6.41 -4.79
N ASN A 100 17.09 7.48 -4.02
CA ASN A 100 18.38 8.11 -3.78
C ASN A 100 19.25 7.19 -2.93
N THR A 101 20.54 7.13 -3.27
CA THR A 101 21.52 6.45 -2.43
C THR A 101 21.61 7.17 -1.08
N THR A 102 21.53 6.43 0.01
CA THR A 102 21.69 6.94 1.37
C THR A 102 23.15 7.32 1.67
N ASP A 103 23.39 8.03 2.76
CA ASP A 103 24.74 8.38 3.20
C ASP A 103 25.60 7.15 3.48
N ASP A 104 25.00 6.03 3.86
CA ASP A 104 25.67 4.73 4.06
C ASP A 104 25.97 3.99 2.74
N GLY A 105 25.58 4.54 1.60
CA GLY A 105 25.82 3.99 0.28
C GLY A 105 24.80 2.93 -0.15
N VAL A 106 23.65 2.85 0.49
CA VAL A 106 22.58 1.90 0.16
C VAL A 106 21.59 2.54 -0.83
N THR A 107 21.27 1.81 -1.89
CA THR A 107 20.28 2.23 -2.90
C THR A 107 19.14 1.22 -2.95
N GLU A 108 17.92 1.69 -2.77
CA GLU A 108 16.71 0.88 -2.90
C GLU A 108 16.16 0.91 -4.32
N HIS A 109 15.68 -0.25 -4.77
CA HIS A 109 14.97 -0.44 -6.02
C HIS A 109 13.66 -1.17 -5.79
N ARG A 110 12.62 -0.78 -6.52
CA ARG A 110 11.31 -1.44 -6.51
C ARG A 110 10.82 -1.69 -7.93
N LEU A 111 10.31 -2.89 -8.15
CA LEU A 111 9.53 -3.23 -9.33
C LEU A 111 8.09 -3.51 -8.87
N ILE A 112 7.14 -2.67 -9.26
CA ILE A 112 5.74 -2.76 -8.86
C ILE A 112 4.89 -3.08 -10.07
N SER A 113 4.06 -4.13 -9.96
CA SER A 113 3.09 -4.49 -11.00
C SER A 113 1.68 -4.56 -10.43
N LEU A 114 0.74 -3.99 -11.16
CA LEU A 114 -0.69 -4.07 -10.89
C LEU A 114 -1.39 -4.77 -12.05
N ASP A 115 -2.08 -5.87 -11.75
CA ASP A 115 -2.92 -6.58 -12.68
C ASP A 115 -4.37 -6.11 -12.59
N ARG A 116 -5.04 -6.01 -13.73
CA ARG A 116 -6.45 -5.60 -13.79
C ARG A 116 -7.32 -6.55 -12.98
N GLY A 117 -8.14 -5.98 -12.09
CA GLY A 117 -9.06 -6.72 -11.24
C GLY A 117 -8.43 -7.37 -10.01
N SER A 118 -7.13 -7.19 -9.79
CA SER A 118 -6.45 -7.66 -8.58
C SER A 118 -6.66 -6.69 -7.41
N HIS A 119 -6.86 -7.22 -6.21
CA HIS A 119 -6.77 -6.48 -4.96
C HIS A 119 -5.32 -6.22 -4.53
N PHE A 120 -4.38 -7.01 -5.08
CA PHE A 120 -2.98 -6.99 -4.67
C PHE A 120 -2.07 -6.55 -5.79
N ASN A 121 -1.12 -5.68 -5.44
CA ASN A 121 0.00 -5.30 -6.26
C ASN A 121 1.17 -6.25 -5.94
N ARG A 122 1.86 -6.72 -6.97
CA ARG A 122 3.13 -7.42 -6.80
C ARG A 122 4.23 -6.39 -6.65
N ILE A 123 5.10 -6.57 -5.67
CA ILE A 123 6.33 -5.79 -5.54
C ILE A 123 7.52 -6.71 -5.39
N THR A 124 8.58 -6.43 -6.15
CA THR A 124 9.91 -7.00 -5.96
C THR A 124 10.84 -5.87 -5.57
N VAL A 125 11.49 -6.00 -4.43
CA VAL A 125 12.43 -5.01 -3.89
C VAL A 125 13.81 -5.63 -3.78
N TRP A 126 14.84 -4.81 -4.02
CA TRP A 126 16.24 -5.16 -3.76
C TRP A 126 17.01 -3.91 -3.37
N TYR A 127 18.15 -4.13 -2.73
CA TYR A 127 19.01 -3.05 -2.28
C TYR A 127 20.45 -3.30 -2.70
N ASP A 128 21.06 -2.30 -3.32
CA ASP A 128 22.50 -2.30 -3.58
C ASP A 128 23.24 -1.66 -2.40
N GLY A 129 24.45 -2.12 -2.14
CA GLY A 129 25.36 -1.49 -1.18
C GLY A 129 25.21 -1.92 0.28
N ILE A 130 24.37 -2.89 0.61
CA ILE A 130 24.29 -3.46 1.97
C ILE A 130 25.61 -4.24 2.23
N LYS A 131 26.33 -3.87 3.29
CA LYS A 131 27.64 -4.46 3.64
C LYS A 131 27.55 -5.52 4.74
N GLU A 132 26.59 -5.36 5.66
CA GLU A 132 26.37 -6.23 6.80
C GLU A 132 24.91 -6.69 6.80
N PRO A 133 24.59 -7.91 7.27
CA PRO A 133 23.21 -8.37 7.33
C PRO A 133 22.34 -7.44 8.16
N VAL A 134 21.17 -7.12 7.64
CA VAL A 134 20.12 -6.34 8.30
C VAL A 134 18.81 -7.13 8.28
N SER A 135 17.76 -6.63 8.92
CA SER A 135 16.42 -7.16 8.71
C SER A 135 15.71 -6.35 7.62
N PHE A 136 15.12 -7.05 6.65
CA PHE A 136 14.13 -6.47 5.76
C PHE A 136 12.77 -6.50 6.45
N ALA A 137 12.00 -5.42 6.36
CA ALA A 137 10.68 -5.28 6.96
C ALA A 137 9.67 -4.75 5.94
N THR A 138 8.46 -5.25 6.01
CA THR A 138 7.29 -4.65 5.36
C THR A 138 6.03 -5.00 6.12
N GLY A 139 4.96 -4.24 5.93
CA GLY A 139 3.72 -4.47 6.64
C GLY A 139 2.76 -3.29 6.51
N VAL A 140 1.94 -3.07 7.52
CA VAL A 140 0.89 -2.05 7.52
C VAL A 140 0.93 -1.20 8.77
N VAL A 141 0.59 0.08 8.67
CA VAL A 141 0.42 0.95 9.84
C VAL A 141 -0.87 0.58 10.57
N LEU A 142 -0.85 0.67 11.89
CA LEU A 142 -1.97 0.31 12.75
C LEU A 142 -2.47 1.52 13.54
N HIS A 143 -3.75 1.84 13.43
CA HIS A 143 -4.44 2.81 14.30
C HIS A 143 -5.09 2.13 15.51
N SER A 144 -5.19 0.80 15.47
CA SER A 144 -5.68 -0.06 16.55
C SER A 144 -5.02 -1.43 16.42
N GLU A 145 -4.90 -2.16 17.54
CA GLU A 145 -4.43 -3.55 17.49
C GLU A 145 -5.58 -4.55 17.32
N ASN A 146 -6.83 -4.07 17.36
CA ASN A 146 -7.98 -4.87 17.04
C ASN A 146 -8.02 -5.17 15.54
N HIS A 147 -8.56 -6.35 15.18
CA HIS A 147 -8.73 -6.75 13.78
C HIS A 147 -7.43 -6.88 12.97
N LEU A 148 -6.32 -7.14 13.64
CA LEU A 148 -5.06 -7.54 13.04
C LEU A 148 -4.94 -9.06 13.01
N LEU A 149 -4.71 -9.63 11.84
CA LEU A 149 -4.40 -11.04 11.63
C LEU A 149 -3.02 -11.14 10.98
N PHE A 150 -2.16 -11.97 11.53
CA PHE A 150 -0.87 -12.25 10.90
C PHE A 150 -0.39 -13.68 11.17
N ASP A 151 0.31 -14.19 10.20
CA ASP A 151 1.14 -15.39 10.29
C ASP A 151 2.37 -15.20 9.37
N LYS A 152 3.16 -16.25 9.17
CA LYS A 152 4.34 -16.16 8.31
C LYS A 152 4.05 -15.82 6.84
N HIS A 153 2.79 -15.90 6.39
CA HIS A 153 2.40 -15.68 5.00
C HIS A 153 1.63 -14.39 4.77
N TYR A 154 1.16 -13.74 5.83
CA TYR A 154 0.46 -12.45 5.68
C TYR A 154 0.46 -11.60 6.95
N VAL A 155 0.27 -10.31 6.74
CA VAL A 155 -0.21 -9.34 7.74
C VAL A 155 -1.45 -8.70 7.13
N LEU A 156 -2.63 -8.91 7.73
CA LEU A 156 -3.91 -8.39 7.30
C LEU A 156 -4.53 -7.54 8.40
N TYR A 157 -5.06 -6.39 8.04
CA TYR A 157 -5.60 -5.45 9.00
C TYR A 157 -6.91 -4.83 8.49
N ALA A 158 -7.89 -4.70 9.39
CA ALA A 158 -9.08 -3.94 9.15
C ALA A 158 -8.98 -2.63 9.94
N ASP A 159 -8.78 -1.52 9.23
CA ASP A 159 -8.62 -0.21 9.82
C ASP A 159 -9.96 0.30 10.39
N PRO A 160 -10.00 0.80 11.64
CA PRO A 160 -11.23 1.30 12.25
C PRO A 160 -11.82 2.53 11.57
N THR A 161 -11.15 3.06 10.54
CA THR A 161 -11.37 4.32 9.86
C THR A 161 -11.11 5.56 10.73
N ASP A 162 -10.75 6.65 10.10
CA ASP A 162 -10.50 7.92 10.74
C ASP A 162 -11.79 8.60 11.23
N ASN A 163 -12.95 8.27 10.64
CA ASN A 163 -14.23 8.82 11.07
C ASN A 163 -15.39 7.83 10.85
N PRO A 164 -15.64 6.88 11.80
CA PRO A 164 -16.72 5.91 11.70
C PRO A 164 -18.13 6.50 11.65
N GLN A 165 -18.31 7.75 12.08
CA GLN A 165 -19.62 8.42 12.04
C GLN A 165 -19.95 8.93 10.64
N VAL A 166 -18.95 9.29 9.86
CA VAL A 166 -19.08 9.75 8.48
C VAL A 166 -18.89 8.59 7.50
N HIS A 167 -17.94 7.71 7.77
CA HIS A 167 -17.61 6.56 6.97
C HIS A 167 -18.10 5.29 7.65
N GLN A 168 -19.34 4.89 7.39
CA GLN A 168 -19.91 3.63 7.89
C GLN A 168 -19.27 2.39 7.22
N SER A 169 -18.11 2.57 6.62
CA SER A 169 -17.36 1.58 5.87
C SER A 169 -15.98 1.39 6.47
N GLN A 170 -15.32 0.30 6.12
CA GLN A 170 -14.03 -0.11 6.66
C GLN A 170 -13.04 -0.36 5.52
N ILE A 171 -11.81 0.07 5.69
CA ILE A 171 -10.71 -0.27 4.78
C ILE A 171 -10.01 -1.52 5.32
N TYR A 172 -9.81 -2.48 4.42
CA TYR A 172 -8.96 -3.64 4.65
C TYR A 172 -7.65 -3.42 3.91
N VAL A 173 -6.53 -3.64 4.61
CA VAL A 173 -5.18 -3.54 4.05
C VAL A 173 -4.39 -4.79 4.38
N GLY A 174 -3.36 -5.08 3.61
CA GLY A 174 -2.51 -6.22 3.91
C GLY A 174 -1.29 -6.37 3.05
N THR A 175 -0.36 -7.17 3.57
CA THR A 175 0.82 -7.66 2.86
C THR A 175 0.81 -9.19 2.85
N LEU A 176 1.20 -9.78 1.72
CA LEU A 176 1.25 -11.23 1.53
C LEU A 176 2.67 -11.67 1.20
N PHE A 177 3.09 -12.75 1.81
CA PHE A 177 4.44 -13.32 1.71
C PHE A 177 4.36 -14.75 1.17
N PRO A 178 4.38 -14.98 -0.16
CA PRO A 178 4.23 -16.33 -0.73
C PRO A 178 5.25 -17.33 -0.20
N ASN A 179 6.49 -16.88 -0.01
CA ASN A 179 7.58 -17.72 0.51
C ASN A 179 7.70 -17.69 2.04
N GLY A 180 6.79 -16.99 2.70
CA GLY A 180 6.85 -16.74 4.13
C GLY A 180 7.86 -15.66 4.53
N VAL A 181 7.76 -15.25 5.79
CA VAL A 181 8.71 -14.42 6.51
C VAL A 181 9.27 -15.17 7.71
N ASP A 182 10.39 -14.72 8.24
CA ASP A 182 11.02 -15.35 9.41
C ASP A 182 10.26 -15.04 10.69
N GLU A 183 9.71 -13.82 10.80
CA GLU A 183 9.00 -13.35 11.98
C GLU A 183 7.86 -12.40 11.59
N THR A 184 6.79 -12.40 12.38
CA THR A 184 5.74 -11.37 12.35
C THR A 184 5.59 -10.77 13.75
N LEU A 185 5.46 -9.45 13.82
CA LEU A 185 5.33 -8.76 15.10
C LEU A 185 4.55 -7.43 14.98
N ILE A 186 4.16 -6.88 16.12
CA ILE A 186 3.71 -5.50 16.23
C ILE A 186 4.89 -4.65 16.72
N GLN A 187 5.38 -3.78 15.85
CA GLN A 187 6.35 -2.76 16.25
C GLN A 187 5.61 -1.56 16.83
N LYS A 188 5.96 -1.22 18.07
CA LYS A 188 5.45 -0.03 18.75
C LYS A 188 6.31 1.19 18.42
N GLY A 189 5.66 2.35 18.31
CA GLY A 189 6.32 3.62 18.03
C GLY A 189 5.33 4.77 18.03
N GLU A 190 5.71 5.88 17.42
CA GLU A 190 4.81 7.01 17.19
C GLU A 190 3.60 6.54 16.34
N LEU A 191 3.87 5.72 15.34
CA LEU A 191 2.88 4.94 14.60
C LEU A 191 3.21 3.45 14.78
N ASN A 192 2.23 2.66 15.22
CA ASN A 192 2.40 1.22 15.35
C ASN A 192 2.33 0.55 13.97
N HIS A 193 3.05 -0.55 13.81
CA HIS A 193 3.05 -1.33 12.56
C HIS A 193 2.85 -2.81 12.85
N GLY A 194 2.05 -3.48 12.03
CA GLY A 194 2.08 -4.94 11.89
C GLY A 194 3.09 -5.30 10.81
N LEU A 195 4.15 -6.03 11.16
CA LEU A 195 5.29 -6.30 10.30
C LEU A 195 5.48 -7.78 10.01
N GLY A 196 5.95 -8.07 8.79
CA GLY A 196 6.68 -9.26 8.43
C GLY A 196 8.17 -8.94 8.27
N LEU A 197 9.04 -9.76 8.82
CA LEU A 197 10.49 -9.57 8.84
C LEU A 197 11.21 -10.73 8.15
N VAL A 198 12.23 -10.38 7.36
CA VAL A 198 13.22 -11.33 6.81
C VAL A 198 14.58 -10.96 7.41
N HIS A 199 15.14 -11.88 8.21
CA HIS A 199 16.41 -11.68 8.87
C HIS A 199 17.60 -12.00 7.97
N ASN A 200 18.78 -11.52 8.35
CA ASN A 200 20.03 -11.76 7.61
C ASN A 200 19.95 -11.36 6.13
N TYR A 201 19.21 -10.30 5.85
CA TYR A 201 19.02 -9.78 4.51
C TYR A 201 20.26 -9.00 4.06
N LEU A 202 20.72 -9.27 2.84
CA LEU A 202 21.92 -8.67 2.23
C LEU A 202 21.62 -7.92 0.92
N GLY A 203 20.36 -7.59 0.68
CA GLY A 203 19.97 -6.80 -0.50
C GLY A 203 19.43 -7.61 -1.68
N GLN A 204 19.38 -8.93 -1.58
CA GLN A 204 18.83 -9.81 -2.62
C GLN A 204 17.37 -9.49 -2.93
N SER A 205 16.94 -9.77 -4.16
CA SER A 205 15.54 -9.56 -4.55
C SER A 205 14.58 -10.33 -3.66
N TYR A 206 13.61 -9.61 -3.08
CA TYR A 206 12.51 -10.18 -2.31
C TYR A 206 11.16 -9.76 -2.92
N THR A 207 10.31 -10.74 -3.19
CA THR A 207 8.98 -10.50 -3.79
C THR A 207 7.90 -10.77 -2.76
N TYR A 208 7.01 -9.79 -2.59
CA TYR A 208 5.80 -9.89 -1.79
C TYR A 208 4.66 -9.13 -2.48
N TYR A 209 3.49 -9.12 -1.85
CA TYR A 209 2.32 -8.43 -2.38
C TYR A 209 1.74 -7.51 -1.32
N PHE A 210 1.16 -6.39 -1.75
CA PHE A 210 0.42 -5.50 -0.88
C PHE A 210 -0.89 -5.10 -1.54
N GLY A 211 -1.92 -4.87 -0.74
CA GLY A 211 -3.21 -4.55 -1.32
C GLY A 211 -4.21 -4.05 -0.30
N SER A 212 -5.36 -3.65 -0.84
CA SER A 212 -6.46 -3.11 -0.06
C SER A 212 -7.81 -3.50 -0.66
N ALA A 213 -8.83 -3.45 0.20
CA ALA A 213 -10.22 -3.60 -0.16
C ALA A 213 -11.08 -2.67 0.67
N TRP A 214 -12.33 -2.49 0.26
CA TRP A 214 -13.25 -1.59 0.93
C TRP A 214 -14.59 -2.27 1.20
N SER A 215 -15.10 -2.16 2.44
CA SER A 215 -16.34 -2.81 2.86
C SER A 215 -17.60 -2.30 2.15
N GLY A 216 -17.53 -1.13 1.53
CA GLY A 216 -18.61 -0.57 0.72
C GLY A 216 -18.66 -1.11 -0.71
N TYR A 217 -17.82 -2.08 -1.07
CA TYR A 217 -17.77 -2.64 -2.43
C TYR A 217 -17.88 -4.17 -2.41
N ASP A 218 -16.79 -4.89 -2.52
CA ASP A 218 -16.78 -6.34 -2.78
C ASP A 218 -16.23 -7.20 -1.63
N VAL A 219 -15.57 -6.59 -0.65
CA VAL A 219 -15.05 -7.23 0.54
C VAL A 219 -15.69 -6.62 1.78
N CYS A 220 -16.78 -7.21 2.24
CA CYS A 220 -17.62 -6.60 3.29
C CYS A 220 -17.18 -6.92 4.72
N THR A 221 -16.31 -7.93 4.92
CA THR A 221 -15.88 -8.38 6.25
C THR A 221 -14.41 -8.76 6.27
N MET A 222 -13.79 -8.72 7.47
CA MET A 222 -12.42 -9.18 7.68
C MET A 222 -12.23 -10.66 7.30
N ALA A 223 -13.25 -11.49 7.54
CA ALA A 223 -13.21 -12.90 7.13
C ALA A 223 -13.16 -13.06 5.60
N GLN A 224 -13.90 -12.24 4.85
CA GLN A 224 -13.80 -12.21 3.39
C GLN A 224 -12.43 -11.71 2.92
N TRP A 225 -11.87 -10.69 3.58
CA TRP A 225 -10.51 -10.22 3.26
C TRP A 225 -9.46 -11.31 3.47
N GLN A 226 -9.54 -12.03 4.59
CA GLN A 226 -8.66 -13.16 4.85
C GLN A 226 -8.83 -14.29 3.82
N LEU A 227 -10.08 -14.59 3.43
CA LEU A 227 -10.35 -15.57 2.39
C LEU A 227 -9.73 -15.16 1.05
N THR A 228 -9.94 -13.90 0.63
CA THR A 228 -9.34 -13.32 -0.58
C THR A 228 -7.82 -13.43 -0.57
N ALA A 229 -7.17 -13.12 0.56
CA ALA A 229 -5.73 -13.25 0.73
C ALA A 229 -5.25 -14.70 0.59
N ASN A 230 -5.93 -15.63 1.24
CA ASN A 230 -5.60 -17.06 1.19
C ASN A 230 -5.77 -17.64 -0.21
N GLU A 231 -6.86 -17.33 -0.91
CA GLU A 231 -7.10 -17.75 -2.30
C GLU A 231 -6.02 -17.17 -3.22
N TYR A 232 -5.65 -15.91 -3.03
CA TYR A 232 -4.58 -15.29 -3.81
C TYR A 232 -3.24 -16.02 -3.62
N LEU A 233 -2.86 -16.31 -2.38
CA LEU A 233 -1.65 -17.08 -2.07
C LEU A 233 -1.67 -18.48 -2.67
N GLN A 234 -2.81 -19.18 -2.61
CA GLN A 234 -2.98 -20.51 -3.22
C GLN A 234 -2.83 -20.47 -4.74
N ASN A 235 -3.39 -19.45 -5.39
CA ASN A 235 -3.33 -19.27 -6.83
C ASN A 235 -1.90 -18.95 -7.30
N LEU A 236 -1.10 -18.22 -6.52
CA LEU A 236 0.31 -18.01 -6.82
C LEU A 236 1.12 -19.31 -6.87
N GLY A 237 0.74 -20.30 -6.07
CA GLY A 237 1.34 -21.64 -6.09
C GLY A 237 0.89 -22.52 -7.26
N LYS A 238 -0.12 -22.08 -8.04
CA LYS A 238 -0.70 -22.81 -9.16
C LYS A 238 -0.92 -21.88 -10.37
N PRO A 239 0.16 -21.35 -10.98
CA PRO A 239 0.03 -20.43 -12.10
C PRO A 239 -0.68 -21.10 -13.27
N LEU A 240 -1.46 -20.31 -14.02
CA LEU A 240 -2.08 -20.77 -15.26
C LEU A 240 -1.00 -21.05 -16.31
N GLU A 241 -1.11 -22.20 -16.97
CA GLU A 241 -0.32 -22.51 -18.17
C GLU A 241 -0.99 -21.90 -19.40
N VAL A 242 -0.24 -21.08 -20.12
CA VAL A 242 -0.72 -20.46 -21.37
C VAL A 242 0.02 -21.08 -22.55
N THR A 243 -0.73 -21.70 -23.45
CA THR A 243 -0.19 -22.23 -24.71
C THR A 243 -0.68 -21.36 -25.85
N LEU A 244 0.23 -20.81 -26.64
CA LEU A 244 -0.07 -20.08 -27.87
C LEU A 244 0.09 -21.00 -29.06
N ASN A 245 -1.01 -21.29 -29.76
CA ASN A 245 -0.99 -22.01 -31.03
C ASN A 245 -1.04 -20.96 -32.15
N PHE A 246 -0.01 -20.90 -32.96
CA PHE A 246 0.00 -20.09 -34.18
C PHE A 246 -0.47 -21.02 -35.32
N GLU A 247 -1.61 -20.73 -35.95
CA GLU A 247 -2.00 -21.34 -37.20
C GLU A 247 -1.10 -20.77 -38.30
N ASN A 248 -0.42 -21.64 -39.03
CA ASN A 248 0.47 -21.32 -40.16
C ASN A 248 -0.35 -20.95 -41.40
#